data_18cf6c3270f72ff5acea2f7283ca9d6b
#
_entry.id   18cf6c3270f72ff5acea2f7283ca9d6b
#
_cell.length_a   1.000
_cell.length_b   1.000
_cell.length_c   1.000
_cell.angle_alpha   90.00
_cell.angle_beta   90.00
_cell.angle_gamma   90.00
#
_symmetry.space_group_name_H-M   'P 1'
#
loop_
_entity.id
_entity.type
_entity.pdbx_description
1 polymer ?
#
loop_
_entity_poly.entity_id
_entity_poly.type
_entity_poly.pdbx_seq_one_letter_code
_entity_poly.pdbx_strand_id
1 'polypeptide(L)'
;MLALLSVQTTEEEADRRAQLLEQLLIQVGQGSQEAFTQLYGLTRGAGYALALSLLHNSHEAQDIAQDTFVKVWETAPAYRPQGSPMAWLLTVTKNLALSRLRRSGRQVNLEEAEWNAIPAQDPSVSPEDRQLLQESLAKLGAEERRIVLLHAVTGLKHREIAQLLEQPLSTVLSKYHRGLKKLRGLMKGESDR
;
A
#
# COMPACT_ATOMS: atom_id res chain seq x y z
N MET A 1 20.29 10.70 1.91
CA MET A 1 20.47 9.33 2.44
C MET A 1 19.82 9.11 3.82
N LEU A 2 19.74 10.10 4.71
CA LEU A 2 19.00 10.02 5.98
C LEU A 2 17.49 10.28 5.85
N ALA A 3 17.03 10.95 4.80
CA ALA A 3 15.63 11.32 4.60
C ALA A 3 14.70 10.12 4.27
N LEU A 4 15.22 9.03 3.71
CA LEU A 4 14.42 7.81 3.46
C LEU A 4 14.24 6.94 4.71
N LEU A 5 15.05 7.13 5.74
CA LEU A 5 14.87 6.49 7.05
C LEU A 5 14.05 7.33 8.03
N SER A 6 13.77 8.57 7.71
CA SER A 6 12.90 9.48 8.47
C SER A 6 11.44 9.46 8.03
N VAL A 7 11.04 8.51 7.19
CA VAL A 7 9.61 8.13 7.04
C VAL A 7 9.19 7.23 8.21
N GLN A 8 9.66 7.51 9.41
CA GLN A 8 8.86 7.39 10.59
C GLN A 8 7.91 8.59 10.56
N THR A 9 6.81 8.45 9.80
CA THR A 9 5.61 9.21 10.15
C THR A 9 5.50 9.05 11.65
N THR A 10 5.65 10.13 12.40
CA THR A 10 5.46 10.06 13.85
C THR A 10 4.07 9.44 14.06
N GLU A 11 3.86 8.69 15.13
CA GLU A 11 2.53 8.10 15.40
C GLU A 11 1.44 9.18 15.29
N GLU A 12 1.75 10.40 15.69
CA GLU A 12 0.86 11.57 15.56
C GLU A 12 0.52 11.94 14.10
N GLU A 13 1.43 11.80 13.16
CA GLU A 13 1.15 12.08 11.73
C GLU A 13 0.29 10.97 11.14
N ALA A 14 0.55 9.72 11.52
CA ALA A 14 -0.26 8.59 11.09
C ALA A 14 -1.69 8.69 11.65
N ASP A 15 -1.84 9.08 12.91
CA ASP A 15 -3.15 9.27 13.53
C ASP A 15 -3.89 10.48 12.92
N ARG A 16 -3.22 11.61 12.66
CA ARG A 16 -3.82 12.75 11.94
C ARG A 16 -4.30 12.36 10.54
N ARG A 17 -3.48 11.58 9.82
CA ARG A 17 -3.87 11.08 8.48
C ARG A 17 -5.07 10.15 8.57
N ALA A 18 -5.11 9.26 9.54
CA ALA A 18 -6.24 8.36 9.75
C ALA A 18 -7.53 9.14 10.05
N GLN A 19 -7.47 10.14 10.94
CA GLN A 19 -8.61 11.01 11.25
C GLN A 19 -9.11 11.78 10.01
N LEU A 20 -8.21 12.32 9.20
CA LEU A 20 -8.57 13.00 7.96
C LEU A 20 -9.30 12.05 6.99
N LEU A 21 -8.76 10.86 6.76
CA LEU A 21 -9.37 9.87 5.88
C LEU A 21 -10.75 9.43 6.39
N GLU A 22 -10.92 9.29 7.70
CA GLU A 22 -12.20 8.97 8.32
C GLU A 22 -13.24 10.06 8.09
N GLN A 23 -12.87 11.32 8.31
CA GLN A 23 -13.74 12.45 8.04
C GLN A 23 -14.16 12.51 6.57
N LEU A 24 -13.20 12.31 5.65
CA LEU A 24 -13.47 12.29 4.21
C LEU A 24 -14.42 11.14 3.84
N LEU A 25 -14.23 9.94 4.37
CA LEU A 25 -15.14 8.81 4.12
C LEU A 25 -16.56 9.07 4.61
N ILE A 26 -16.72 9.67 5.78
CA ILE A 26 -18.03 10.07 6.31
C ILE A 26 -18.70 11.08 5.37
N GLN A 27 -17.98 12.09 4.91
CA GLN A 27 -18.50 13.10 4.00
C GLN A 27 -18.82 12.52 2.62
N VAL A 28 -18.01 11.58 2.11
CA VAL A 28 -18.32 10.82 0.89
C VAL A 28 -19.63 10.06 1.05
N GLY A 29 -19.84 9.42 2.21
CA GLY A 29 -21.08 8.74 2.54
C GLY A 29 -22.31 9.66 2.58
N GLN A 30 -22.10 10.97 2.76
CA GLN A 30 -23.12 12.02 2.69
C GLN A 30 -23.27 12.62 1.28
N GLY A 31 -22.52 12.13 0.29
CA GLY A 31 -22.57 12.55 -1.11
C GLY A 31 -21.62 13.70 -1.48
N SER A 32 -20.62 14.04 -0.65
CA SER A 32 -19.67 15.09 -0.96
C SER A 32 -18.68 14.69 -2.06
N GLN A 33 -18.78 15.33 -3.22
CA GLN A 33 -17.84 15.13 -4.34
C GLN A 33 -16.46 15.72 -4.04
N GLU A 34 -16.40 16.80 -3.27
CA GLU A 34 -15.13 17.41 -2.86
C GLU A 34 -14.34 16.49 -1.94
N ALA A 35 -15.00 15.89 -0.95
CA ALA A 35 -14.40 14.90 -0.07
C ALA A 35 -13.94 13.66 -0.85
N PHE A 36 -14.71 13.22 -1.84
CA PHE A 36 -14.31 12.12 -2.72
C PHE A 36 -13.06 12.44 -3.51
N THR A 37 -12.96 13.64 -4.09
CA THR A 37 -11.78 14.07 -4.85
C THR A 37 -10.54 14.10 -3.96
N GLN A 38 -10.66 14.59 -2.73
CA GLN A 38 -9.56 14.60 -1.77
C GLN A 38 -9.16 13.19 -1.34
N LEU A 39 -10.13 12.34 -1.01
CA LEU A 39 -9.92 10.94 -0.64
C LEU A 39 -9.20 10.20 -1.77
N TYR A 40 -9.67 10.36 -3.01
CA TYR A 40 -9.04 9.80 -4.20
C TYR A 40 -7.58 10.23 -4.34
N GLY A 41 -7.30 11.53 -4.25
CA GLY A 41 -5.95 12.08 -4.35
C GLY A 41 -4.99 11.49 -3.32
N LEU A 42 -5.45 11.32 -2.07
CA LEU A 42 -4.64 10.83 -0.96
C LEU A 42 -4.41 9.31 -0.97
N THR A 43 -5.29 8.53 -1.62
CA THR A 43 -5.31 7.07 -1.42
C THR A 43 -5.18 6.25 -2.71
N ARG A 44 -5.36 6.86 -3.91
CA ARG A 44 -5.28 6.14 -5.20
C ARG A 44 -3.97 5.37 -5.39
N GLY A 45 -2.85 5.98 -4.98
CA GLY A 45 -1.53 5.36 -5.12
C GLY A 45 -1.39 4.09 -4.29
N ALA A 46 -1.92 4.09 -3.06
CA ALA A 46 -1.93 2.93 -2.19
C ALA A 46 -2.81 1.79 -2.75
N GLY A 47 -4.00 2.13 -3.25
CA GLY A 47 -4.90 1.18 -3.92
C GLY A 47 -4.26 0.56 -5.16
N TYR A 48 -3.68 1.39 -6.04
CA TYR A 48 -2.98 0.91 -7.23
C TYR A 48 -1.80 -0.01 -6.87
N ALA A 49 -0.96 0.38 -5.92
CA ALA A 49 0.19 -0.41 -5.49
C ALA A 49 -0.23 -1.79 -4.95
N LEU A 50 -1.30 -1.86 -4.14
CA LEU A 50 -1.83 -3.12 -3.67
C LEU A 50 -2.39 -3.97 -4.83
N ALA A 51 -3.20 -3.38 -5.72
CA ALA A 51 -3.75 -4.08 -6.87
C ALA A 51 -2.64 -4.64 -7.77
N LEU A 52 -1.61 -3.84 -8.07
CA LEU A 52 -0.46 -4.27 -8.85
C LEU A 52 0.29 -5.43 -8.20
N SER A 53 0.45 -5.39 -6.87
CA SER A 53 1.10 -6.47 -6.12
C SER A 53 0.35 -7.81 -6.15
N LEU A 54 -0.93 -7.77 -6.44
CA LEU A 54 -1.78 -8.96 -6.51
C LEU A 54 -1.96 -9.47 -7.94
N LEU A 55 -2.09 -8.55 -8.90
CA LEU A 55 -2.46 -8.87 -10.28
C LEU A 55 -1.25 -9.04 -11.20
N HIS A 56 -0.10 -8.45 -10.85
CA HIS A 56 1.12 -8.45 -11.66
C HIS A 56 0.93 -7.91 -13.08
N ASN A 57 -0.09 -7.08 -13.28
CA ASN A 57 -0.46 -6.46 -14.54
C ASN A 57 -0.88 -5.02 -14.30
N SER A 58 -0.18 -4.07 -14.91
CA SER A 58 -0.39 -2.63 -14.68
C SER A 58 -1.75 -2.14 -15.16
N HIS A 59 -2.25 -2.66 -16.29
CA HIS A 59 -3.56 -2.30 -16.83
C HIS A 59 -4.67 -2.80 -15.92
N GLU A 60 -4.63 -4.08 -15.53
CA GLU A 60 -5.62 -4.64 -14.61
C GLU A 60 -5.55 -3.96 -13.23
N ALA A 61 -4.36 -3.61 -12.76
CA ALA A 61 -4.21 -2.88 -11.51
C ALA A 61 -4.81 -1.47 -11.57
N GLN A 62 -4.70 -0.79 -12.72
CA GLN A 62 -5.33 0.50 -12.93
C GLN A 62 -6.86 0.40 -12.96
N ASP A 63 -7.40 -0.61 -13.64
CA ASP A 63 -8.84 -0.89 -13.66
C ASP A 63 -9.36 -1.15 -12.25
N ILE A 64 -8.69 -2.03 -11.49
CA ILE A 64 -9.08 -2.33 -10.10
C ILE A 64 -8.95 -1.10 -9.20
N ALA A 65 -7.96 -0.25 -9.39
CA ALA A 65 -7.85 0.99 -8.64
C ALA A 65 -9.04 1.91 -8.92
N GLN A 66 -9.50 2.03 -10.16
CA GLN A 66 -10.69 2.79 -10.52
C GLN A 66 -11.96 2.16 -9.93
N ASP A 67 -12.15 0.85 -10.13
CA ASP A 67 -13.30 0.10 -9.58
C ASP A 67 -13.37 0.22 -8.05
N THR A 68 -12.21 0.31 -7.38
CA THR A 68 -12.14 0.54 -5.93
C THR A 68 -12.85 1.82 -5.54
N PHE A 69 -12.61 2.93 -6.25
CA PHE A 69 -13.24 4.20 -5.90
C PHE A 69 -14.72 4.27 -6.28
N VAL A 70 -15.12 3.59 -7.35
CA VAL A 70 -16.56 3.39 -7.62
C VAL A 70 -17.20 2.65 -6.44
N LYS A 71 -16.57 1.56 -5.98
CA LYS A 71 -17.06 0.77 -4.85
C LYS A 71 -17.04 1.53 -3.53
N VAL A 72 -16.01 2.34 -3.30
CA VAL A 72 -15.92 3.24 -2.14
C VAL A 72 -17.09 4.22 -2.13
N TRP A 73 -17.38 4.87 -3.26
CA TRP A 73 -18.54 5.77 -3.38
C TRP A 73 -19.87 5.09 -3.04
N GLU A 74 -20.09 3.89 -3.57
CA GLU A 74 -21.32 3.10 -3.34
C GLU A 74 -21.46 2.65 -1.88
N THR A 75 -20.36 2.33 -1.21
CA THR A 75 -20.37 1.69 0.12
C THR A 75 -20.08 2.65 1.27
N ALA A 76 -19.59 3.84 0.98
CA ALA A 76 -19.32 4.87 2.00
C ALA A 76 -20.53 5.23 2.89
N PRO A 77 -21.78 5.23 2.40
CA PRO A 77 -22.94 5.45 3.29
C PRO A 77 -23.09 4.40 4.40
N ALA A 78 -22.60 3.20 4.18
CA ALA A 78 -22.60 2.11 5.16
C ALA A 78 -21.31 2.03 5.99
N TYR A 79 -20.31 2.87 5.69
CA TYR A 79 -19.06 2.91 6.44
C TYR A 79 -19.33 3.21 7.91
N ARG A 80 -18.64 2.49 8.80
CA ARG A 80 -18.67 2.73 10.24
C ARG A 80 -17.23 2.90 10.72
N PRO A 81 -16.95 3.94 11.54
CA PRO A 81 -15.62 4.17 12.15
C PRO A 81 -15.24 3.02 13.09
N GLN A 82 -14.63 1.99 12.57
CA GLN A 82 -14.21 0.80 13.31
C GLN A 82 -12.83 0.35 12.81
N GLY A 83 -11.80 1.10 13.17
CA GLY A 83 -10.42 0.80 12.75
C GLY A 83 -9.86 1.79 11.74
N SER A 84 -8.90 1.34 10.93
CA SER A 84 -8.21 2.20 9.98
C SER A 84 -9.02 2.41 8.69
N PRO A 85 -9.35 3.66 8.32
CA PRO A 85 -9.98 3.99 7.04
C PRO A 85 -9.18 3.48 5.84
N MET A 86 -7.85 3.57 5.91
CA MET A 86 -6.96 3.06 4.87
C MET A 86 -7.06 1.53 4.76
N ALA A 87 -7.10 0.80 5.89
CA ALA A 87 -7.25 -0.65 5.87
C ALA A 87 -8.59 -1.07 5.26
N TRP A 88 -9.68 -0.33 5.54
CA TRP A 88 -10.99 -0.56 4.94
C TRP A 88 -10.93 -0.39 3.41
N LEU A 89 -10.38 0.72 2.91
CA LEU A 89 -10.23 0.99 1.48
C LEU A 89 -9.38 -0.10 0.80
N LEU A 90 -8.25 -0.47 1.39
CA LEU A 90 -7.39 -1.50 0.84
C LEU A 90 -8.02 -2.90 0.89
N THR A 91 -8.93 -3.15 1.84
CA THR A 91 -9.74 -4.38 1.84
C THR A 91 -10.68 -4.41 0.64
N VAL A 92 -11.31 -3.29 0.29
CA VAL A 92 -12.13 -3.18 -0.94
C VAL A 92 -11.27 -3.49 -2.17
N THR A 93 -10.10 -2.86 -2.28
CA THR A 93 -9.15 -3.10 -3.39
C THR A 93 -8.74 -4.57 -3.48
N LYS A 94 -8.34 -5.17 -2.36
CA LYS A 94 -7.95 -6.59 -2.28
C LYS A 94 -9.08 -7.50 -2.78
N ASN A 95 -10.30 -7.28 -2.31
CA ASN A 95 -11.45 -8.11 -2.67
C ASN A 95 -11.76 -8.05 -4.16
N LEU A 96 -11.67 -6.86 -4.77
CA LEU A 96 -11.84 -6.67 -6.21
C LEU A 96 -10.74 -7.37 -7.01
N ALA A 97 -9.46 -7.22 -6.60
CA ALA A 97 -8.33 -7.88 -7.23
C ALA A 97 -8.43 -9.41 -7.15
N LEU A 98 -8.75 -9.96 -5.98
CA LEU A 98 -8.95 -11.41 -5.81
C LEU A 98 -10.14 -11.93 -6.62
N SER A 99 -11.22 -11.15 -6.74
CA SER A 99 -12.36 -11.50 -7.59
C SER A 99 -11.96 -11.53 -9.07
N ARG A 100 -11.12 -10.60 -9.53
CA ARG A 100 -10.58 -10.56 -10.89
C ARG A 100 -9.72 -11.82 -11.16
N LEU A 101 -8.82 -12.17 -10.26
CA LEU A 101 -7.98 -13.36 -10.37
C LEU A 101 -8.81 -14.65 -10.45
N ARG A 102 -9.80 -14.80 -9.59
CA ARG A 102 -10.70 -15.97 -9.62
C ARG A 102 -11.45 -16.09 -10.95
N ARG A 103 -11.93 -14.98 -11.51
CA ARG A 103 -12.64 -14.97 -12.80
C ARG A 103 -11.73 -15.29 -13.99
N SER A 104 -10.46 -14.90 -13.93
CA SER A 104 -9.48 -15.18 -15.00
C SER A 104 -8.88 -16.58 -14.93
N GLY A 105 -9.24 -17.40 -13.94
CA GLY A 105 -8.66 -18.74 -13.74
C GLY A 105 -7.17 -18.72 -13.34
N ARG A 106 -6.60 -17.54 -13.08
CA ARG A 106 -5.21 -17.39 -12.66
C ARG A 106 -5.08 -17.72 -11.17
N GLN A 107 -4.16 -18.62 -10.84
CA GLN A 107 -3.72 -18.78 -9.47
C GLN A 107 -2.90 -17.56 -9.05
N VAL A 108 -3.06 -17.16 -7.78
CA VAL A 108 -2.27 -16.08 -7.17
C VAL A 108 -0.83 -16.59 -7.00
N ASN A 109 0.00 -16.44 -8.03
CA ASN A 109 1.42 -16.68 -7.89
C ASN A 109 2.04 -15.44 -7.25
N LEU A 110 2.24 -15.49 -5.94
CA LEU A 110 2.73 -14.36 -5.13
C LEU A 110 4.21 -14.02 -5.39
N GLU A 111 4.88 -14.79 -6.23
CA GLU A 111 6.34 -14.74 -6.39
C GLU A 111 6.85 -13.76 -7.47
N GLU A 112 6.01 -13.33 -8.42
CA GLU A 112 6.44 -12.53 -9.57
C GLU A 112 5.83 -11.12 -9.63
N ALA A 113 5.80 -10.41 -8.51
CA ALA A 113 5.28 -9.04 -8.50
C ALA A 113 6.29 -8.03 -9.04
N GLU A 114 6.09 -7.55 -10.24
CA GLU A 114 6.77 -6.33 -10.72
C GLU A 114 6.24 -5.09 -9.97
N TRP A 115 6.94 -4.72 -8.92
CA TRP A 115 6.67 -3.51 -8.14
C TRP A 115 7.30 -2.26 -8.75
N ASN A 116 7.41 -2.17 -10.07
CA ASN A 116 8.05 -1.07 -10.78
C ASN A 116 7.28 0.26 -10.70
N ALA A 117 6.14 0.28 -10.05
CA ALA A 117 5.34 1.48 -9.87
C ALA A 117 5.25 1.86 -8.40
N ILE A 118 6.35 2.34 -7.82
CA ILE A 118 6.25 3.16 -6.62
C ILE A 118 5.69 4.52 -7.11
N PRO A 119 4.47 4.91 -6.71
CA PRO A 119 3.98 6.24 -7.01
C PRO A 119 4.67 7.24 -6.07
N ALA A 120 5.92 7.51 -6.32
CA ALA A 120 6.65 8.55 -5.63
C ALA A 120 7.18 9.52 -6.67
N GLN A 121 6.33 10.42 -7.09
CA GLN A 121 6.75 11.72 -7.57
C GLN A 121 6.94 12.63 -6.35
N ASP A 122 7.82 12.23 -5.42
CA ASP A 122 8.35 13.17 -4.46
C ASP A 122 9.50 13.91 -5.16
N PRO A 123 9.36 15.19 -5.49
CA PRO A 123 10.39 15.96 -6.17
C PRO A 123 11.65 16.14 -5.31
N SER A 124 11.62 15.80 -4.02
CA SER A 124 12.76 15.87 -3.11
C SER A 124 13.71 14.66 -3.21
N VAL A 125 13.28 13.58 -3.89
CA VAL A 125 14.10 12.35 -4.07
C VAL A 125 14.80 12.40 -5.41
N SER A 126 16.15 12.32 -5.41
CA SER A 126 16.93 12.33 -6.64
C SER A 126 16.61 11.10 -7.52
N PRO A 127 16.78 11.20 -8.86
CA PRO A 127 16.59 10.06 -9.76
C PRO A 127 17.48 8.86 -9.38
N GLU A 128 18.70 9.12 -8.94
CA GLU A 128 19.69 8.12 -8.53
C GLU A 128 19.22 7.39 -7.26
N ASP A 129 18.76 8.13 -6.24
CA ASP A 129 18.24 7.55 -5.00
C ASP A 129 16.96 6.73 -5.28
N ARG A 130 16.14 7.17 -6.22
CA ARG A 130 14.94 6.44 -6.65
C ARG A 130 15.30 5.13 -7.32
N GLN A 131 16.28 5.14 -8.23
CA GLN A 131 16.75 3.94 -8.89
C GLN A 131 17.35 2.96 -7.89
N LEU A 132 18.22 3.44 -6.99
CA LEU A 132 18.82 2.61 -5.93
C LEU A 132 17.75 1.97 -5.03
N LEU A 133 16.70 2.73 -4.68
CA LEU A 133 15.58 2.19 -3.89
C LEU A 133 14.83 1.11 -4.66
N GLN A 134 14.54 1.33 -5.94
CA GLN A 134 13.86 0.33 -6.78
C GLN A 134 14.68 -0.95 -6.91
N GLU A 135 15.98 -0.84 -7.19
CA GLU A 135 16.89 -1.98 -7.28
C GLU A 135 16.99 -2.73 -5.94
N SER A 136 17.05 -1.99 -4.83
CA SER A 136 17.09 -2.58 -3.49
C SER A 136 15.79 -3.29 -3.12
N LEU A 137 14.64 -2.70 -3.47
CA LEU A 137 13.34 -3.34 -3.28
C LEU A 137 13.17 -4.58 -4.17
N ALA A 138 13.72 -4.57 -5.39
CA ALA A 138 13.68 -5.73 -6.29
C ALA A 138 14.42 -6.95 -5.71
N LYS A 139 15.43 -6.73 -4.87
CA LYS A 139 16.19 -7.81 -4.20
C LYS A 139 15.49 -8.40 -2.96
N LEU A 140 14.38 -7.81 -2.51
CA LEU A 140 13.57 -8.39 -1.44
C LEU A 140 12.69 -9.52 -1.97
N GLY A 141 12.41 -10.52 -1.13
CA GLY A 141 11.33 -11.47 -1.41
C GLY A 141 9.98 -10.76 -1.57
N ALA A 142 9.10 -11.29 -2.41
CA ALA A 142 7.81 -10.64 -2.75
C ALA A 142 6.98 -10.24 -1.52
N GLU A 143 6.89 -11.12 -0.52
CA GLU A 143 6.13 -10.84 0.70
C GLU A 143 6.81 -9.82 1.62
N GLU A 144 8.15 -9.88 1.76
CA GLU A 144 8.92 -8.89 2.53
C GLU A 144 8.72 -7.50 1.93
N ARG A 145 8.85 -7.40 0.60
CA ARG A 145 8.64 -6.18 -0.17
C ARG A 145 7.23 -5.63 0.01
N ARG A 146 6.21 -6.49 -0.12
CA ARG A 146 4.81 -6.11 0.05
C ARG A 146 4.55 -5.52 1.43
N ILE A 147 5.02 -6.17 2.49
CA ILE A 147 4.82 -5.73 3.86
C ILE A 147 5.53 -4.38 4.12
N VAL A 148 6.78 -4.26 3.66
CA VAL A 148 7.55 -3.00 3.80
C VAL A 148 6.85 -1.86 3.07
N LEU A 149 6.42 -2.08 1.82
CA LEU A 149 5.74 -1.05 1.04
C LEU A 149 4.36 -0.69 1.59
N LEU A 150 3.56 -1.67 2.02
CA LEU A 150 2.29 -1.39 2.68
C LEU A 150 2.50 -0.50 3.91
N HIS A 151 3.46 -0.83 4.77
CA HIS A 151 3.75 0.02 5.92
C HIS A 151 4.22 1.42 5.53
N ALA A 152 5.22 1.52 4.63
CA ALA A 152 5.84 2.78 4.26
C ALA A 152 4.91 3.71 3.44
N VAL A 153 4.13 3.15 2.50
CA VAL A 153 3.31 3.95 1.58
C VAL A 153 1.94 4.28 2.18
N THR A 154 1.35 3.33 2.91
CA THR A 154 -0.03 3.49 3.40
C THR A 154 -0.10 3.97 4.84
N GLY A 155 0.98 3.84 5.61
CA GLY A 155 1.00 4.12 7.05
C GLY A 155 0.26 3.08 7.90
N LEU A 156 -0.12 1.93 7.31
CA LEU A 156 -0.79 0.86 8.07
C LEU A 156 0.10 0.33 9.19
N LYS A 157 -0.50 0.14 10.36
CA LYS A 157 0.15 -0.56 11.49
C LYS A 157 0.33 -2.04 11.15
N HIS A 158 1.36 -2.69 11.65
CA HIS A 158 1.64 -4.11 11.34
C HIS A 158 0.47 -5.04 11.63
N ARG A 159 -0.37 -4.73 12.64
CA ARG A 159 -1.59 -5.48 12.94
C ARG A 159 -2.62 -5.36 11.81
N GLU A 160 -2.76 -4.18 11.22
CA GLU A 160 -3.68 -3.93 10.10
C GLU A 160 -3.19 -4.64 8.84
N ILE A 161 -1.87 -4.63 8.60
CA ILE A 161 -1.25 -5.39 7.51
C ILE A 161 -1.47 -6.90 7.70
N ALA A 162 -1.35 -7.39 8.94
CA ALA A 162 -1.60 -8.80 9.27
C ALA A 162 -3.04 -9.20 8.95
N GLN A 163 -4.01 -8.37 9.32
CA GLN A 163 -5.43 -8.57 8.98
C GLN A 163 -5.68 -8.48 7.47
N LEU A 164 -5.12 -7.45 6.79
CA LEU A 164 -5.26 -7.27 5.36
C LEU A 164 -4.73 -8.44 4.56
N LEU A 165 -3.55 -8.99 4.95
CA LEU A 165 -2.90 -10.10 4.26
C LEU A 165 -3.34 -11.48 4.78
N GLU A 166 -4.20 -11.53 5.79
CA GLU A 166 -4.64 -12.77 6.46
C GLU A 166 -3.46 -13.63 6.96
N GLN A 167 -2.46 -12.95 7.54
CA GLN A 167 -1.26 -13.58 8.09
C GLN A 167 -1.15 -13.31 9.60
N PRO A 168 -0.50 -14.21 10.37
CA PRO A 168 -0.20 -13.95 11.77
C PRO A 168 0.66 -12.68 11.95
N LEU A 169 0.39 -11.88 12.97
CA LEU A 169 1.17 -10.66 13.27
C LEU A 169 2.66 -10.95 13.42
N SER A 170 3.03 -12.06 14.08
CA SER A 170 4.43 -12.48 14.25
C SER A 170 5.13 -12.72 12.91
N THR A 171 4.41 -13.26 11.93
CA THR A 171 4.91 -13.48 10.57
C THR A 171 5.16 -12.15 9.86
N VAL A 172 4.21 -11.22 9.94
CA VAL A 172 4.35 -9.86 9.35
C VAL A 172 5.54 -9.13 9.96
N LEU A 173 5.67 -9.12 11.30
CA LEU A 173 6.80 -8.49 11.98
C LEU A 173 8.15 -9.11 11.58
N SER A 174 8.23 -10.45 11.52
CA SER A 174 9.47 -11.13 11.12
C SER A 174 9.87 -10.80 9.69
N LYS A 175 8.91 -10.77 8.75
CA LYS A 175 9.15 -10.40 7.34
C LYS A 175 9.53 -8.93 7.21
N TYR A 176 8.85 -8.04 7.92
CA TYR A 176 9.16 -6.61 7.95
C TYR A 176 10.61 -6.35 8.39
N HIS A 177 11.00 -6.90 9.54
CA HIS A 177 12.35 -6.71 10.08
C HIS A 177 13.43 -7.30 9.15
N ARG A 178 13.20 -8.47 8.56
CA ARG A 178 14.12 -9.04 7.56
C ARG A 178 14.24 -8.16 6.32
N GLY A 179 13.10 -7.67 5.81
CA GLY A 179 13.09 -6.75 4.66
C GLY A 179 13.88 -5.48 4.96
N LEU A 180 13.66 -4.84 6.11
CA LEU A 180 14.40 -3.64 6.51
C LEU A 180 15.90 -3.92 6.69
N LYS A 181 16.28 -5.07 7.27
CA LYS A 181 17.69 -5.46 7.42
C LYS A 181 18.37 -5.58 6.06
N LYS A 182 17.73 -6.26 5.11
CA LYS A 182 18.24 -6.39 3.74
C LYS A 182 18.37 -5.03 3.06
N LEU A 183 17.34 -4.18 3.12
CA LEU A 183 17.38 -2.84 2.53
C LEU A 183 18.52 -2.00 3.09
N ARG A 184 18.72 -2.02 4.42
CA ARG A 184 19.83 -1.29 5.04
C ARG A 184 21.20 -1.77 4.56
N GLY A 185 21.40 -3.08 4.39
CA GLY A 185 22.63 -3.65 3.86
C GLY A 185 22.90 -3.19 2.42
N LEU A 186 21.88 -3.29 1.57
CA LEU A 186 21.98 -2.91 0.15
C LEU A 186 22.23 -1.40 -0.03
N MET A 187 21.57 -0.56 0.75
CA MET A 187 21.74 0.90 0.68
C MET A 187 23.06 1.40 1.28
N LYS A 188 23.70 0.63 2.17
CA LYS A 188 25.01 0.94 2.72
C LYS A 188 26.17 0.46 1.85
N GLY A 189 25.90 -0.22 0.75
CA GLY A 189 26.93 -0.81 -0.11
C GLY A 189 27.58 -2.07 0.51
N GLU A 190 26.99 -2.65 1.55
CA GLU A 190 27.38 -3.94 2.09
C GLU A 190 26.77 -5.02 1.18
N SER A 191 27.40 -5.22 0.00
CA SER A 191 27.15 -6.39 -0.83
C SER A 191 27.57 -7.64 -0.07
N ASP A 192 26.75 -8.68 -0.13
CA ASP A 192 27.00 -10.01 0.42
C ASP A 192 28.48 -10.42 0.23
N ARG A 193 29.17 -10.56 1.35
CA ARG A 193 30.33 -11.43 1.49
C ARG A 193 29.93 -12.67 2.25
#